data_41acb8454368618f398f53916a9e1b64
#
_entry.id   41acb8454368618f398f53916a9e1b64
#
_cell.length_a   1.000
_cell.length_b   1.000
_cell.length_c   1.000
_cell.angle_alpha   90.00
_cell.angle_beta   90.00
_cell.angle_gamma   90.00
#
_symmetry.space_group_name_H-M   'P 1'
#
loop_
_entity.id
_entity.type
_entity.pdbx_description
1 polymer ?
#
loop_
_entity_poly.entity_id
_entity_poly.type
_entity_poly.pdbx_seq_one_letter_code
_entity_poly.pdbx_strand_id
1 'polypeptide(L)'
;MFKRVNANIDLPSVEAEMSTYWDRINAFETSMENRKNDKTFRFYDGPPFPTGSPHYGNLLAGVIKDIVPRYWTMRGYYVERRFGWDVHGLPIEMEVQKKLNLEDPQQIDAVSYTHLRAHETI
;
A
#
# COMPACT_ATOMS: atom_id res chain seq x y z
N MET A 1 12.12 -35.34 5.08
CA MET A 1 10.86 -35.74 5.75
C MET A 1 9.92 -34.55 5.69
N PHE A 2 8.76 -34.68 5.05
CA PHE A 2 7.79 -33.59 4.94
C PHE A 2 7.06 -33.37 6.27
N LYS A 3 6.87 -32.11 6.68
CA LYS A 3 6.05 -31.80 7.84
C LYS A 3 4.56 -32.03 7.52
N ARG A 4 3.83 -32.58 8.49
CA ARG A 4 2.38 -32.74 8.35
C ARG A 4 1.73 -31.34 8.28
N VAL A 5 0.90 -31.13 7.25
CA VAL A 5 0.14 -29.89 7.09
C VAL A 5 -1.06 -29.92 8.04
N ASN A 6 -1.33 -28.80 8.73
CA ASN A 6 -2.53 -28.66 9.54
C ASN A 6 -3.75 -28.55 8.62
N ALA A 7 -4.77 -29.36 8.87
CA ALA A 7 -6.02 -29.33 8.10
C ALA A 7 -6.85 -28.06 8.36
N ASN A 8 -6.70 -27.46 9.55
CA ASN A 8 -7.37 -26.22 9.91
C ASN A 8 -6.35 -25.08 9.80
N ILE A 9 -6.44 -24.31 8.73
CA ILE A 9 -5.59 -23.15 8.49
C ILE A 9 -6.35 -21.90 8.97
N ASP A 10 -5.78 -21.21 9.94
CA ASP A 10 -6.21 -19.86 10.29
C ASP A 10 -5.48 -18.86 9.39
N LEU A 11 -6.14 -18.44 8.31
CA LEU A 11 -5.55 -17.52 7.32
C LEU A 11 -5.08 -16.20 7.92
N PRO A 12 -5.84 -15.51 8.79
CA PRO A 12 -5.38 -14.28 9.41
C PRO A 12 -4.07 -14.43 10.19
N SER A 13 -3.91 -15.52 10.95
CA SER A 13 -2.66 -15.78 11.66
C SER A 13 -1.49 -16.03 10.71
N VAL A 14 -1.71 -16.80 9.65
CA VAL A 14 -0.67 -17.06 8.63
C VAL A 14 -0.26 -15.77 7.91
N GLU A 15 -1.21 -14.92 7.59
CA GLU A 15 -0.93 -13.61 6.97
C GLU A 15 -0.11 -12.70 7.88
N ALA A 16 -0.46 -12.64 9.18
CA ALA A 16 0.29 -11.86 10.18
C ALA A 16 1.73 -12.37 10.36
N GLU A 17 1.92 -13.69 10.44
CA GLU A 17 3.25 -14.32 10.50
C GLU A 17 4.07 -13.99 9.24
N MET A 18 3.45 -14.07 8.07
CA MET A 18 4.12 -13.81 6.81
C MET A 18 4.51 -12.34 6.67
N SER A 19 3.64 -11.42 7.06
CA SER A 19 3.93 -9.99 7.11
C SER A 19 5.15 -9.70 8.00
N THR A 20 5.13 -10.22 9.23
CA THR A 20 6.27 -10.11 10.16
C THR A 20 7.56 -10.70 9.60
N TYR A 21 7.46 -11.84 8.89
CA TYR A 21 8.62 -12.45 8.23
C TYR A 21 9.17 -11.55 7.14
N TRP A 22 8.33 -10.98 6.27
CA TRP A 22 8.73 -10.08 5.19
C TRP A 22 9.38 -8.82 5.71
N ASP A 23 8.86 -8.23 6.78
CA ASP A 23 9.47 -7.06 7.43
C ASP A 23 10.87 -7.40 7.96
N ARG A 24 11.01 -8.55 8.63
CA ARG A 24 12.30 -8.99 9.18
C ARG A 24 13.40 -9.18 8.12
N ILE A 25 13.04 -9.68 6.94
CA ILE A 25 13.99 -9.91 5.84
C ILE A 25 14.06 -8.74 4.86
N ASN A 26 13.34 -7.67 5.13
CA ASN A 26 13.21 -6.51 4.23
C ASN A 26 12.87 -6.93 2.80
N ALA A 27 11.83 -7.78 2.67
CA ALA A 27 11.53 -8.53 1.44
C ALA A 27 11.30 -7.62 0.23
N PHE A 28 10.62 -6.49 0.42
CA PHE A 28 10.26 -5.58 -0.65
C PHE A 28 11.50 -4.93 -1.26
N GLU A 29 12.33 -4.27 -0.45
CA GLU A 29 13.55 -3.59 -0.87
C GLU A 29 14.56 -4.57 -1.42
N THR A 30 14.70 -5.74 -0.76
CA THR A 30 15.56 -6.83 -1.24
C THR A 30 15.16 -7.30 -2.64
N SER A 31 13.85 -7.39 -2.91
CA SER A 31 13.35 -7.79 -4.23
C SER A 31 13.70 -6.79 -5.33
N MET A 32 13.71 -5.50 -5.01
CA MET A 32 14.11 -4.45 -5.94
C MET A 32 15.63 -4.40 -6.11
N GLU A 33 16.39 -4.46 -5.00
CA GLU A 33 17.85 -4.43 -5.02
C GLU A 33 18.44 -5.59 -5.83
N ASN A 34 17.89 -6.80 -5.68
CA ASN A 34 18.30 -7.98 -6.45
C ASN A 34 18.10 -7.82 -7.97
N ARG A 35 17.32 -6.85 -8.41
CA ARG A 35 16.96 -6.62 -9.81
C ARG A 35 17.43 -5.27 -10.36
N LYS A 36 18.11 -4.45 -9.58
CA LYS A 36 18.43 -3.06 -9.93
C LYS A 36 19.23 -2.89 -11.21
N ASN A 37 19.99 -3.91 -11.61
CA ASN A 37 20.80 -3.92 -12.83
C ASN A 37 20.13 -4.67 -13.99
N ASP A 38 18.94 -5.22 -13.76
CA ASP A 38 18.18 -5.94 -14.78
C ASP A 38 17.41 -4.97 -15.68
N LYS A 39 16.86 -5.53 -16.78
CA LYS A 39 16.00 -4.76 -17.68
C LYS A 39 14.79 -4.19 -16.93
N THR A 40 14.53 -2.91 -17.09
CA THR A 40 13.43 -2.23 -16.40
C THR A 40 12.09 -2.49 -17.08
N PHE A 41 11.09 -2.86 -16.29
CA PHE A 41 9.68 -2.78 -16.64
C PHE A 41 9.05 -1.61 -15.89
N ARG A 42 8.53 -0.62 -16.60
CA ARG A 42 7.90 0.55 -16.01
C ARG A 42 6.42 0.29 -15.75
N PHE A 43 6.01 0.48 -14.52
CA PHE A 43 4.65 0.32 -14.06
C PHE A 43 4.17 1.63 -13.42
N TYR A 44 3.01 2.09 -13.85
CA TYR A 44 2.36 3.28 -13.28
C TYR A 44 1.05 2.86 -12.64
N ASP A 45 0.80 3.40 -11.47
CA ASP A 45 -0.41 3.16 -10.70
C ASP A 45 -1.17 4.47 -10.46
N GLY A 46 -2.52 4.41 -10.49
CA GLY A 46 -3.37 5.47 -10.00
C GLY A 46 -3.55 5.31 -8.49
N PRO A 47 -3.12 6.28 -7.68
CA PRO A 47 -3.21 6.17 -6.23
C PRO A 47 -4.67 6.18 -5.75
N PRO A 48 -5.00 5.43 -4.68
CA PRO A 48 -6.34 5.46 -4.09
C PRO A 48 -6.55 6.72 -3.25
N PHE A 49 -7.82 7.10 -3.05
CA PHE A 49 -8.20 8.08 -2.03
C PHE A 49 -8.08 7.47 -0.63
N PRO A 50 -7.55 8.19 0.36
CA PRO A 50 -7.47 7.74 1.75
C PRO A 50 -8.77 8.01 2.52
N THR A 51 -9.93 7.66 1.95
CA THR A 51 -11.25 7.89 2.55
C THR A 51 -12.05 6.61 2.70
N GLY A 52 -12.67 6.44 3.87
CA GLY A 52 -13.54 5.31 4.16
C GLY A 52 -12.81 3.97 4.29
N SER A 53 -13.59 2.91 4.48
CA SER A 53 -13.06 1.54 4.53
C SER A 53 -12.92 0.95 3.14
N PRO A 54 -11.87 0.14 2.89
CA PRO A 54 -11.73 -0.57 1.61
C PRO A 54 -12.95 -1.44 1.31
N HIS A 55 -13.39 -1.43 0.07
CA HIS A 55 -14.44 -2.31 -0.43
C HIS A 55 -13.89 -3.24 -1.51
N TYR A 56 -14.71 -4.21 -1.96
CA TYR A 56 -14.26 -5.21 -2.95
C TYR A 56 -13.68 -4.61 -4.24
N GLY A 57 -14.16 -3.47 -4.69
CA GLY A 57 -13.60 -2.76 -5.86
C GLY A 57 -12.16 -2.31 -5.63
N ASN A 58 -11.85 -1.81 -4.44
CA ASN A 58 -10.48 -1.45 -4.07
C ASN A 58 -9.57 -2.69 -3.99
N LEU A 59 -10.07 -3.79 -3.38
CA LEU A 59 -9.33 -5.04 -3.26
C LEU A 59 -9.04 -5.64 -4.64
N LEU A 60 -10.03 -5.69 -5.55
CA LEU A 60 -9.83 -6.19 -6.89
C LEU A 60 -8.78 -5.38 -7.66
N ALA A 61 -8.90 -4.07 -7.63
CA ALA A 61 -7.92 -3.18 -8.26
C ALA A 61 -6.52 -3.39 -7.67
N GLY A 62 -6.41 -3.49 -6.34
CA GLY A 62 -5.16 -3.75 -5.63
C GLY A 62 -4.51 -5.06 -6.03
N VAL A 63 -5.29 -6.14 -6.11
CA VAL A 63 -4.80 -7.46 -6.52
C VAL A 63 -4.27 -7.44 -7.96
N ILE A 64 -4.98 -6.81 -8.90
CA ILE A 64 -4.53 -6.70 -10.29
C ILE A 64 -3.23 -5.90 -10.36
N LYS A 65 -3.15 -4.78 -9.65
CA LYS A 65 -1.96 -3.92 -9.59
C LYS A 65 -0.76 -4.64 -8.96
N ASP A 66 -0.97 -5.54 -8.01
CA ASP A 66 0.08 -6.32 -7.36
C ASP A 66 0.58 -7.48 -8.25
N ILE A 67 -0.31 -8.16 -8.96
CA ILE A 67 0.03 -9.31 -9.82
C ILE A 67 1.02 -8.89 -10.92
N VAL A 68 0.78 -7.78 -11.59
CA VAL A 68 1.61 -7.35 -12.74
C VAL A 68 3.06 -7.08 -12.35
N PRO A 69 3.37 -6.26 -11.32
CA PRO A 69 4.74 -6.03 -10.88
C PRO A 69 5.42 -7.30 -10.36
N ARG A 70 4.70 -8.15 -9.62
CA ARG A 70 5.24 -9.44 -9.14
C ARG A 70 5.62 -10.35 -10.29
N TYR A 71 4.74 -10.47 -11.29
CA TYR A 71 5.00 -11.29 -12.48
C TYR A 71 6.29 -10.83 -13.18
N TRP A 72 6.44 -9.54 -13.46
CA TRP A 72 7.62 -9.03 -14.15
C TRP A 72 8.89 -9.12 -13.30
N THR A 73 8.79 -8.94 -11.99
CA THR A 73 9.92 -9.18 -11.07
C THR A 73 10.38 -10.63 -11.10
N MET A 74 9.44 -11.59 -11.09
CA MET A 74 9.75 -13.02 -11.21
C MET A 74 10.33 -13.38 -12.59
N ARG A 75 9.97 -12.62 -13.63
CA ARG A 75 10.54 -12.76 -14.97
C ARG A 75 11.95 -12.17 -15.13
N GLY A 76 12.51 -11.62 -14.07
CA GLY A 76 13.86 -11.06 -14.06
C GLY A 76 13.94 -9.62 -14.51
N TYR A 77 12.88 -8.83 -14.30
CA TYR A 77 12.89 -7.39 -14.57
C TYR A 77 13.02 -6.61 -13.26
N TYR A 78 13.69 -5.47 -13.35
CA TYR A 78 13.58 -4.45 -12.33
C TYR A 78 12.25 -3.72 -12.48
N VAL A 79 11.42 -3.73 -11.42
CA VAL A 79 10.13 -3.04 -11.38
C VAL A 79 10.13 -2.09 -10.20
N GLU A 80 10.35 -0.82 -10.46
CA GLU A 80 10.22 0.20 -9.43
C GLU A 80 8.76 0.31 -8.99
N ARG A 81 8.51 0.14 -7.68
CA ARG A 81 7.18 0.24 -7.09
C ARG A 81 7.20 1.32 -6.02
N ARG A 82 6.37 2.33 -6.21
CA ARG A 82 6.18 3.40 -5.24
C ARG A 82 4.71 3.45 -4.89
N PHE A 83 4.44 3.45 -3.61
CA PHE A 83 3.10 3.69 -3.11
C PHE A 83 2.83 5.20 -3.02
N GLY A 84 1.56 5.57 -3.16
CA GLY A 84 1.11 6.95 -2.99
C GLY A 84 -0.39 6.99 -2.71
N TRP A 85 -0.85 8.14 -2.27
CA TRP A 85 -2.25 8.44 -2.03
C TRP A 85 -2.70 9.57 -2.92
N ASP A 86 -3.95 9.50 -3.40
CA ASP A 86 -4.63 10.63 -4.03
C ASP A 86 -5.25 11.51 -2.92
N VAL A 87 -4.52 12.56 -2.56
CA VAL A 87 -4.86 13.38 -1.37
C VAL A 87 -5.38 14.76 -1.72
N HIS A 88 -5.69 15.02 -2.99
CA HIS A 88 -6.20 16.29 -3.45
C HIS A 88 -7.70 16.25 -3.74
N GLY A 89 -8.37 17.36 -3.45
CA GLY A 89 -9.76 17.62 -3.81
C GLY A 89 -10.74 17.58 -2.65
N LEU A 90 -11.95 18.02 -2.94
CA LEU A 90 -13.02 18.26 -1.97
C LEU A 90 -13.32 17.09 -1.03
N PRO A 91 -13.33 15.81 -1.47
CA PRO A 91 -13.60 14.69 -0.55
C PRO A 91 -12.58 14.60 0.59
N ILE A 92 -11.31 14.85 0.30
CA ILE A 92 -10.24 14.82 1.30
C ILE A 92 -10.36 16.04 2.23
N GLU A 93 -10.59 17.22 1.67
CA GLU A 93 -10.78 18.44 2.45
C GLU A 93 -11.93 18.29 3.45
N MET A 94 -13.08 17.75 3.01
CA MET A 94 -14.22 17.49 3.88
C MET A 94 -13.91 16.49 5.01
N GLU A 95 -13.17 15.42 4.70
CA GLU A 95 -12.78 14.43 5.71
C GLU A 95 -11.82 15.04 6.74
N VAL A 96 -10.88 15.87 6.30
CA VAL A 96 -9.94 16.60 7.16
C VAL A 96 -10.70 17.59 8.05
N GLN A 97 -11.60 18.40 7.48
CA GLN A 97 -12.44 19.32 8.25
C GLN A 97 -13.19 18.59 9.36
N LYS A 98 -13.80 17.45 9.01
CA LYS A 98 -14.54 16.63 9.98
C LYS A 98 -13.65 16.05 11.07
N LYS A 99 -12.48 15.52 10.74
CA LYS A 99 -11.55 14.92 11.71
C LYS A 99 -10.94 15.97 12.64
N LEU A 100 -10.67 17.16 12.14
CA LEU A 100 -10.05 18.24 12.89
C LEU A 100 -11.07 19.22 13.50
N ASN A 101 -12.38 18.99 13.30
CA ASN A 101 -13.46 19.86 13.73
C ASN A 101 -13.25 21.31 13.27
N LEU A 102 -12.84 21.52 12.02
CA LEU A 102 -12.65 22.84 11.44
C LEU A 102 -14.00 23.41 10.99
N GLU A 103 -14.36 24.58 11.51
CA GLU A 103 -15.62 25.26 11.15
C GLU A 103 -15.50 26.12 9.89
N ASP A 104 -14.30 26.62 9.60
CA ASP A 104 -13.98 27.46 8.46
C ASP A 104 -13.07 26.74 7.45
N PRO A 105 -13.46 26.64 6.16
CA PRO A 105 -12.61 26.08 5.11
C PRO A 105 -11.22 26.73 5.00
N GLN A 106 -11.09 28.02 5.33
CA GLN A 106 -9.81 28.73 5.29
C GLN A 106 -8.81 28.21 6.33
N GLN A 107 -9.27 27.53 7.38
CA GLN A 107 -8.41 26.92 8.39
C GLN A 107 -7.63 25.71 7.83
N ILE A 108 -8.06 25.13 6.70
CA ILE A 108 -7.36 24.02 6.04
C ILE A 108 -5.98 24.46 5.56
N ASP A 109 -5.85 25.70 5.07
CA ASP A 109 -4.59 26.25 4.58
C ASP A 109 -3.51 26.32 5.68
N ALA A 110 -3.93 26.38 6.94
CA ALA A 110 -3.05 26.38 8.10
C ALA A 110 -2.63 24.97 8.56
N VAL A 111 -3.29 23.93 8.06
CA VAL A 111 -2.98 22.54 8.41
C VAL A 111 -1.91 22.02 7.46
N SER A 112 -0.69 21.89 7.98
CA SER A 112 0.42 21.35 7.20
C SER A 112 0.10 19.95 6.67
N TYR A 113 0.42 19.69 5.41
CA TYR A 113 0.31 18.40 4.72
C TYR A 113 0.95 17.22 5.50
N THR A 114 1.91 17.52 6.35
CA THR A 114 2.56 16.55 7.23
C THR A 114 1.66 16.01 8.33
N HIS A 115 0.64 16.76 8.77
CA HIS A 115 -0.33 16.32 9.79
C HIS A 115 -1.30 15.26 9.25
N LEU A 116 -1.64 15.33 7.98
CA LEU A 116 -2.48 14.33 7.31
C LEU A 116 -1.76 12.99 7.18
N ARG A 117 -0.47 13.01 6.93
CA ARG A 117 0.38 11.81 6.81
C ARG A 117 0.62 11.09 8.14
N ALA A 118 0.68 11.82 9.25
CA ALA A 118 0.99 11.24 10.56
C ALA A 118 -0.14 10.36 11.13
N HIS A 119 -1.39 10.53 10.65
CA HIS A 119 -2.55 9.75 11.11
C HIS A 119 -2.86 8.53 10.24
N GLU A 120 -2.14 8.31 9.15
CA GLU A 120 -2.38 7.19 8.22
C GLU A 120 -1.37 6.05 8.37
N THR A 121 -0.44 6.17 9.31
CA THR A 121 0.57 5.14 9.64
C THR A 121 0.22 4.34 10.89
N ILE A 122 -1.04 3.95 11.04
CA ILE A 122 -1.42 2.95 12.05
C ILE A 122 -2.11 1.79 11.35
#